data_4b09401e2d8afe26be6e2fd4c7a7586e
#
_entry.id   4b09401e2d8afe26be6e2fd4c7a7586e
#
_cell.length_a   1.000
_cell.length_b   1.000
_cell.length_c   1.000
_cell.angle_alpha   90.00
_cell.angle_beta   90.00
_cell.angle_gamma   90.00
#
_symmetry.space_group_name_H-M   'P 1'
#
loop_
_entity.id
_entity.type
_entity.pdbx_description
1 polymer ?
#
loop_
_entity_poly.entity_id
_entity_poly.type
_entity_poly.pdbx_seq_one_letter_code
_entity_poly.pdbx_strand_id
1 'polypeptide(L)'
;MNNRERMRASNKLVREWLLQNEYDQIWFKPHTKRTDVVFTQGGKYLATDLWNLFDGICLSTSGFIVFLQMKTNSWAKEKPLKDFVKKINGCFILSFNVTNKLKGCNGKYKVFVRDYQ
;
A
#
# COMPACT_ATOMS: atom_id res chain seq x y z
N MET A 1 12.42 -3.54 -16.52
CA MET A 1 11.20 -3.91 -15.74
C MET A 1 10.16 -2.83 -15.93
N ASN A 2 8.97 -3.19 -16.40
CA ASN A 2 7.86 -2.24 -16.58
C ASN A 2 7.11 -2.01 -15.26
N ASN A 3 6.16 -1.08 -15.25
CA ASN A 3 5.41 -0.73 -14.03
C ASN A 3 4.62 -1.92 -13.47
N ARG A 4 4.07 -2.76 -14.33
CA ARG A 4 3.31 -3.94 -13.92
C ARG A 4 4.19 -4.95 -13.18
N GLU A 5 5.38 -5.19 -13.71
CA GLU A 5 6.35 -6.10 -13.09
C GLU A 5 6.85 -5.57 -11.77
N ARG A 6 7.12 -4.25 -11.67
CA ARG A 6 7.50 -3.59 -10.41
C ARG A 6 6.43 -3.75 -9.35
N MET A 7 5.18 -3.54 -9.73
CA MET A 7 4.04 -3.67 -8.83
C MET A 7 3.91 -5.11 -8.32
N ARG A 8 4.05 -6.10 -9.20
CA ARG A 8 4.01 -7.52 -8.80
C ARG A 8 5.13 -7.86 -7.83
N ALA A 9 6.35 -7.39 -8.12
CA ALA A 9 7.50 -7.63 -7.26
C ALA A 9 7.31 -6.97 -5.88
N SER A 10 6.83 -5.74 -5.85
CA SER A 10 6.55 -5.03 -4.60
C SER A 10 5.44 -5.72 -3.81
N ASN A 11 4.35 -6.11 -4.47
CA ASN A 11 3.25 -6.81 -3.82
C ASN A 11 3.72 -8.13 -3.20
N LYS A 12 4.58 -8.86 -3.91
CA LYS A 12 5.14 -10.12 -3.39
C LYS A 12 5.92 -9.89 -2.10
N LEU A 13 6.80 -8.90 -2.09
CA LEU A 13 7.62 -8.57 -0.92
C LEU A 13 6.77 -8.12 0.27
N VAL A 14 5.79 -7.26 0.02
CA VAL A 14 4.89 -6.78 1.06
C VAL A 14 4.03 -7.92 1.60
N ARG A 15 3.52 -8.79 0.72
CA ARG A 15 2.75 -9.97 1.14
C ARG A 15 3.57 -10.89 2.03
N GLU A 16 4.82 -11.16 1.66
CA GLU A 16 5.71 -11.99 2.47
C GLU A 16 5.94 -11.37 3.85
N TRP A 17 6.15 -10.05 3.90
CA TRP A 17 6.31 -9.34 5.17
C TRP A 17 5.05 -9.45 6.03
N LEU A 18 3.87 -9.25 5.43
CA LEU A 18 2.59 -9.32 6.14
C LEU A 18 2.36 -10.71 6.73
N LEU A 19 2.59 -11.76 5.94
CA LEU A 19 2.41 -13.13 6.40
C LEU A 19 3.37 -13.49 7.54
N GLN A 20 4.59 -12.96 7.52
CA GLN A 20 5.57 -13.17 8.58
C GLN A 20 5.24 -12.40 9.86
N ASN A 21 4.41 -11.37 9.77
CA ASN A 21 4.07 -10.48 10.89
C ASN A 21 2.62 -10.63 11.35
N GLU A 22 2.01 -11.79 11.11
CA GLU A 22 0.69 -12.16 11.62
C GLU A 22 -0.46 -11.36 11.00
N TYR A 23 -0.33 -11.02 9.72
CA TYR A 23 -1.42 -10.48 8.92
C TYR A 23 -1.80 -11.51 7.85
N ASP A 24 -3.10 -11.67 7.61
CA ASP A 24 -3.61 -12.56 6.57
C ASP A 24 -4.78 -11.92 5.85
N GLN A 25 -5.52 -12.68 5.02
CA GLN A 25 -6.64 -12.16 4.23
C GLN A 25 -6.23 -10.91 3.47
N ILE A 26 -5.13 -10.99 2.74
CA ILE A 26 -4.50 -9.84 2.08
C ILE A 26 -5.11 -9.63 0.71
N TRP A 27 -5.58 -8.41 0.47
CA TRP A 27 -6.06 -7.98 -0.83
C TRP A 27 -5.26 -6.79 -1.30
N PHE A 28 -4.75 -6.85 -2.53
CA PHE A 28 -4.14 -5.70 -3.20
C PHE A 28 -5.00 -5.28 -4.38
N LYS A 29 -5.06 -3.97 -4.63
CA LYS A 29 -5.74 -3.48 -5.82
C LYS A 29 -5.08 -4.06 -7.07
N PRO A 30 -5.84 -4.40 -8.12
CA PRO A 30 -5.26 -4.84 -9.38
C PRO A 30 -4.51 -3.69 -10.05
N HIS A 31 -3.54 -4.03 -10.90
CA HIS A 31 -2.89 -3.02 -11.75
C HIS A 31 -3.93 -2.43 -12.70
N THR A 32 -4.09 -1.11 -12.66
CA THR A 32 -5.06 -0.42 -13.50
C THR A 32 -4.35 0.24 -14.66
N LYS A 33 -4.72 -0.15 -15.88
CA LYS A 33 -4.31 0.56 -17.08
C LYS A 33 -5.16 1.83 -17.20
N ARG A 34 -4.66 2.82 -17.96
CA ARG A 34 -5.40 4.06 -18.16
C ARG A 34 -6.82 3.82 -18.70
N THR A 35 -7.01 2.76 -19.49
CA THR A 35 -8.32 2.38 -20.02
C THR A 35 -9.25 1.76 -18.99
N ASP A 36 -8.73 1.37 -17.84
CA ASP A 36 -9.49 0.70 -16.78
C ASP A 36 -10.01 1.69 -15.73
N VAL A 37 -9.74 2.99 -15.89
CA VAL A 37 -10.24 4.00 -14.98
C VAL A 37 -11.65 4.41 -15.35
N VAL A 38 -12.44 4.80 -14.35
CA VAL A 38 -13.84 5.15 -14.49
C VAL A 38 -13.97 6.68 -14.45
N PHE A 39 -14.81 7.23 -15.32
CA PHE A 39 -15.10 8.67 -15.31
C PHE A 39 -16.10 8.99 -14.20
N THR A 40 -15.85 10.11 -13.50
CA THR A 40 -16.84 10.71 -12.61
C THR A 40 -17.84 11.54 -13.43
N GLN A 41 -18.92 11.99 -12.78
CA GLN A 41 -19.90 12.88 -13.43
C GLN A 41 -19.27 14.18 -13.96
N GLY A 42 -18.18 14.64 -13.37
CA GLY A 42 -17.47 15.82 -13.84
C GLY A 42 -16.47 15.56 -14.97
N GLY A 43 -16.46 14.36 -15.53
CA GLY A 43 -15.52 13.97 -16.58
C GLY A 43 -14.11 13.65 -16.08
N LYS A 44 -13.94 13.53 -14.78
CA LYS A 44 -12.66 13.16 -14.18
C LYS A 44 -12.53 11.65 -14.06
N TYR A 45 -11.30 11.14 -14.18
CA TYR A 45 -11.03 9.73 -13.93
C TYR A 45 -11.04 9.43 -12.44
N LEU A 46 -11.70 8.32 -12.07
CA LEU A 46 -11.58 7.79 -10.72
C LEU A 46 -10.32 6.92 -10.63
N ALA A 47 -9.52 7.16 -9.62
CA ALA A 47 -8.43 6.26 -9.29
C ALA A 47 -8.99 4.97 -8.70
N THR A 48 -8.29 3.85 -8.91
CA THR A 48 -8.68 2.56 -8.34
C THR A 48 -8.20 2.39 -6.91
N ASP A 49 -7.40 3.32 -6.41
CA ASP A 49 -6.97 3.33 -5.01
C ASP A 49 -8.18 3.60 -4.11
N LEU A 50 -8.26 2.88 -3.01
CA LEU A 50 -9.30 3.12 -2.03
C LEU A 50 -9.10 4.52 -1.42
N TRP A 51 -10.07 5.41 -1.66
CA TRP A 51 -10.04 6.84 -1.27
C TRP A 51 -8.78 7.58 -1.74
N ASN A 52 -8.18 7.18 -2.85
CA ASN A 52 -6.92 7.72 -3.37
C ASN A 52 -5.73 7.62 -2.39
N LEU A 53 -5.83 6.75 -1.38
CA LEU A 53 -4.80 6.61 -0.35
C LEU A 53 -4.22 5.20 -0.26
N PHE A 54 -5.03 4.17 -0.52
CA PHE A 54 -4.64 2.81 -0.15
C PHE A 54 -4.56 1.87 -1.35
N ASP A 55 -3.54 1.04 -1.34
CA ASP A 55 -3.27 0.04 -2.36
C ASP A 55 -3.82 -1.33 -2.01
N GLY A 56 -4.23 -1.52 -0.77
CA GLY A 56 -4.75 -2.79 -0.32
C GLY A 56 -5.30 -2.75 1.08
N ILE A 57 -5.83 -3.89 1.50
CA ILE A 57 -6.41 -4.11 2.82
C ILE A 57 -6.02 -5.50 3.27
N CYS A 58 -5.79 -5.68 4.56
CA CYS A 58 -5.62 -7.01 5.13
C CYS A 58 -6.26 -7.07 6.52
N LEU A 59 -6.29 -8.27 7.09
CA LEU A 59 -6.71 -8.50 8.47
C LEU A 59 -5.51 -8.94 9.29
N SER A 60 -5.39 -8.44 10.51
CA SER A 60 -4.50 -9.06 11.47
C SER A 60 -5.10 -10.38 11.95
N THR A 61 -4.27 -11.30 12.46
CA THR A 61 -4.76 -12.56 13.00
C THR A 61 -5.64 -12.35 14.24
N SER A 62 -5.54 -11.18 14.88
CA SER A 62 -6.43 -10.78 16.00
C SER A 62 -7.72 -10.09 15.54
N GLY A 63 -7.95 -9.96 14.23
CA GLY A 63 -9.24 -9.50 13.69
C GLY A 63 -9.36 -8.01 13.40
N PHE A 64 -8.26 -7.27 13.34
CA PHE A 64 -8.28 -5.86 12.98
C PHE A 64 -8.15 -5.66 11.48
N ILE A 65 -8.91 -4.70 10.93
CA ILE A 65 -8.76 -4.28 9.54
C ILE A 65 -7.58 -3.31 9.46
N VAL A 66 -6.70 -3.56 8.49
CA VAL A 66 -5.49 -2.75 8.28
C VAL A 66 -5.46 -2.27 6.84
N PHE A 67 -5.31 -0.97 6.65
CA PHE A 67 -5.18 -0.36 5.33
C PHE A 67 -3.71 -0.32 4.93
N LEU A 68 -3.43 -0.61 3.67
CA LEU A 68 -2.07 -0.75 3.16
C LEU A 68 -1.77 0.32 2.13
N GLN A 69 -0.65 1.02 2.32
CA GLN A 69 -0.11 1.96 1.36
C GLN A 69 1.30 1.53 0.99
N MET A 70 1.61 1.47 -0.30
CA MET A 70 2.91 1.01 -0.78
C MET A 70 3.49 2.02 -1.75
N LYS A 71 4.79 2.26 -1.61
CA LYS A 71 5.56 3.02 -2.61
C LYS A 71 6.89 2.33 -2.87
N THR A 72 7.44 2.57 -4.05
CA THR A 72 8.76 2.08 -4.44
C THR A 72 9.74 3.25 -4.36
N ASN A 73 10.84 3.06 -3.63
CA ASN A 73 11.92 4.02 -3.46
C ASN A 73 11.52 5.35 -2.81
N SER A 74 10.40 5.37 -2.10
CA SER A 74 9.95 6.56 -1.35
C SER A 74 8.93 6.17 -0.30
N TRP A 75 8.61 7.12 0.57
CA TRP A 75 7.51 6.98 1.53
C TRP A 75 6.30 7.76 1.04
N ALA A 76 5.10 7.29 1.36
CA ALA A 76 3.89 8.05 1.17
C ALA A 76 3.91 9.29 2.08
N LYS A 77 3.23 10.36 1.66
CA LYS A 77 3.09 11.55 2.49
C LYS A 77 2.33 11.21 3.76
N GLU A 78 2.86 11.64 4.90
CA GLU A 78 2.29 11.31 6.21
C GLU A 78 0.98 12.02 6.51
N LYS A 79 0.85 13.28 6.07
CA LYS A 79 -0.30 14.08 6.44
C LYS A 79 -1.65 13.45 6.05
N PRO A 80 -1.86 13.00 4.79
CA PRO A 80 -3.11 12.33 4.44
C PRO A 80 -3.39 11.08 5.26
N LEU A 81 -2.35 10.32 5.60
CA LEU A 81 -2.50 9.10 6.40
C LEU A 81 -2.88 9.43 7.84
N LYS A 82 -2.23 10.42 8.44
CA LYS A 82 -2.54 10.88 9.79
C LYS A 82 -3.93 11.47 9.88
N ASP A 83 -4.34 12.26 8.87
CA ASP A 83 -5.69 12.83 8.83
C ASP A 83 -6.74 11.74 8.71
N PHE A 84 -6.49 10.70 7.94
CA PHE A 84 -7.41 9.56 7.81
C PHE A 84 -7.59 8.85 9.15
N VAL A 85 -6.51 8.58 9.87
CA VAL A 85 -6.55 7.91 11.18
C VAL A 85 -7.36 8.72 12.18
N LYS A 86 -7.24 10.05 12.13
CA LYS A 86 -8.01 10.93 13.01
C LYS A 86 -9.52 10.88 12.72
N LYS A 87 -9.89 10.70 11.46
CA LYS A 87 -11.31 10.66 11.06
C LYS A 87 -11.97 9.33 11.37
N ILE A 88 -11.21 8.23 11.29
CA ILE A 88 -11.75 6.89 11.45
C ILE A 88 -11.16 6.27 12.70
N ASN A 89 -11.98 6.24 13.74
CA ASN A 89 -11.58 5.69 15.02
C ASN A 89 -11.34 4.18 14.92
N GLY A 90 -10.23 3.71 15.50
CA GLY A 90 -9.85 2.30 15.46
C GLY A 90 -9.23 1.83 14.15
N CYS A 91 -8.82 2.75 13.31
CA CYS A 91 -8.16 2.45 12.05
C CYS A 91 -6.67 2.20 12.24
N PHE A 92 -6.13 1.24 11.50
CA PHE A 92 -4.68 0.97 11.42
C PHE A 92 -4.23 1.11 9.98
N ILE A 93 -3.09 1.77 9.79
CA ILE A 93 -2.47 1.91 8.47
C ILE A 93 -1.04 1.40 8.55
N LEU A 94 -0.65 0.57 7.58
CA LEU A 94 0.75 0.23 7.34
C LEU A 94 1.19 0.88 6.03
N SER A 95 2.22 1.71 6.11
CA SER A 95 2.83 2.37 4.97
C SER A 95 4.16 1.71 4.67
N PHE A 96 4.30 1.20 3.45
CA PHE A 96 5.48 0.46 3.02
C PHE A 96 6.31 1.28 2.05
N ASN A 97 7.63 1.20 2.22
CA ASN A 97 8.61 1.65 1.25
C ASN A 97 9.40 0.43 0.80
N VAL A 98 9.21 0.02 -0.45
CA VAL A 98 9.97 -1.08 -1.06
C VAL A 98 11.12 -0.45 -1.82
N THR A 99 12.34 -0.61 -1.33
CA THR A 99 13.49 0.12 -1.86
C THR A 99 14.78 -0.69 -1.78
N ASN A 100 15.69 -0.41 -2.68
CA ASN A 100 17.06 -0.91 -2.64
C ASN A 100 18.08 0.20 -2.37
N LYS A 101 17.62 1.41 -2.06
CA LYS A 101 18.48 2.61 -1.96
C LYS A 101 18.92 2.94 -0.54
N LEU A 102 18.33 2.31 0.46
CA LEU A 102 18.69 2.56 1.86
C LEU A 102 19.90 1.74 2.27
N LYS A 103 20.58 2.22 3.31
CA LYS A 103 21.74 1.53 3.87
C LYS A 103 21.35 0.12 4.32
N GLY A 104 22.16 -0.86 4.00
CA GLY A 104 21.92 -2.26 4.33
C GLY A 104 21.14 -3.05 3.29
N CYS A 105 20.65 -2.42 2.23
CA CYS A 105 19.94 -3.14 1.16
C CYS A 105 20.87 -3.95 0.26
N ASN A 106 22.13 -3.53 0.12
CA ASN A 106 23.13 -4.21 -0.74
C ASN A 106 22.63 -4.45 -2.17
N GLY A 107 21.93 -3.44 -2.73
CA GLY A 107 21.38 -3.52 -4.08
C GLY A 107 20.11 -4.35 -4.22
N LYS A 108 19.64 -4.98 -3.16
CA LYS A 108 18.42 -5.78 -3.18
C LYS A 108 17.24 -4.98 -2.63
N TYR A 109 16.07 -5.17 -3.22
CA TYR A 109 14.85 -4.56 -2.70
C TYR A 109 14.46 -5.18 -1.37
N LYS A 110 14.16 -4.33 -0.40
CA LYS A 110 13.68 -4.72 0.92
C LYS A 110 12.47 -3.88 1.29
N VAL A 111 11.71 -4.37 2.25
CA VAL A 111 10.47 -3.73 2.72
C VAL A 111 10.76 -3.00 4.03
N PHE A 112 10.42 -1.71 4.06
CA PHE A 112 10.45 -0.89 5.26
C PHE A 112 9.03 -0.43 5.56
N VAL A 113 8.69 -0.33 6.85
CA VAL A 113 7.31 -0.12 7.28
C VAL A 113 7.22 1.01 8.28
N ARG A 114 6.18 1.84 8.13
CA ARG A 114 5.73 2.79 9.15
C ARG A 114 4.27 2.50 9.45
N ASP A 115 3.88 2.56 10.71
CA ASP A 115 2.50 2.36 11.11
C ASP A 115 1.86 3.66 11.60
N TYR A 116 0.55 3.75 11.41
CA TYR A 116 -0.26 4.89 11.85
C TYR A 116 -1.52 4.35 12.53
N GLN A 117 -1.78 4.86 13.72
CA GLN A 117 -2.94 4.45 14.52
C GLN A 117 -3.70 5.65 15.04
#